data_a7f96935c680eea64d3eebc8c2b6877d
#
_entry.id   a7f96935c680eea64d3eebc8c2b6877d
#
_cell.length_a   1.000
_cell.length_b   1.000
_cell.length_c   1.000
_cell.angle_alpha   90.00
_cell.angle_beta   90.00
_cell.angle_gamma   90.00
#
_symmetry.space_group_name_H-M   'P 1'
#
loop_
_entity.id
_entity.type
_entity.pdbx_description
1 polymer ?
#
loop_
_entity_poly.entity_id
_entity_poly.type
_entity_poly.pdbx_seq_one_letter_code
_entity_poly.pdbx_strand_id
1 'polypeptide(L)'
;MNRLSRIVARGLGLPIQFYRCCISPLTPPACRFTPTCSRYALEALELYGPIRGTAMAAKRILRCNPWGGSGYDPVPRPTPPLEEFTDIHSHVHLGPRILTNLEPGDDIDTALGEAWYSVGIHPWSTTEAVDEATWAELERMASDPRVIAIGEAGLDALRGADEATQEAIFRRQAALSERMELPLIIHCVKRYGRLIALRKELRPRQRWIVHGFRGKPELARQLLAAGFDISLGEKHNPATAEIIPPERLFRESDMG
;
A
#
# COMPACT_ATOMS: atom_id res chain seq x y z
N MET A 1 -4.04 -21.07 6.26
CA MET A 1 -3.99 -21.80 7.56
C MET A 1 -5.03 -22.91 7.56
N ASN A 2 -4.70 -24.16 7.91
CA ASN A 2 -5.67 -25.26 7.94
C ASN A 2 -6.59 -25.18 9.19
N ARG A 3 -7.69 -26.00 9.19
CA ARG A 3 -8.71 -25.97 10.25
C ARG A 3 -8.15 -26.27 11.65
N LEU A 4 -7.25 -27.23 11.75
CA LEU A 4 -6.61 -27.60 13.02
C LEU A 4 -5.74 -26.46 13.57
N SER A 5 -4.93 -25.84 12.72
CA SER A 5 -4.08 -24.72 13.09
C SER A 5 -4.89 -23.53 13.64
N ARG A 6 -6.07 -23.25 13.05
CA ARG A 6 -6.99 -22.21 13.57
C ARG A 6 -7.55 -22.56 14.95
N ILE A 7 -7.91 -23.81 15.19
CA ILE A 7 -8.43 -24.26 16.50
C ILE A 7 -7.35 -24.10 17.57
N VAL A 8 -6.12 -24.54 17.27
CA VAL A 8 -4.99 -24.43 18.21
C VAL A 8 -4.64 -22.95 18.47
N ALA A 9 -4.60 -22.11 17.43
CA ALA A 9 -4.34 -20.68 17.60
C ALA A 9 -5.40 -19.99 18.49
N ARG A 10 -6.69 -20.31 18.31
CA ARG A 10 -7.76 -19.84 19.19
C ARG A 10 -7.59 -20.31 20.62
N GLY A 11 -7.25 -21.58 20.84
CA GLY A 11 -6.97 -22.12 22.17
C GLY A 11 -5.84 -21.39 22.89
N LEU A 12 -4.74 -21.10 22.19
CA LEU A 12 -3.63 -20.32 22.72
C LEU A 12 -4.02 -18.84 22.98
N GLY A 13 -4.98 -18.32 22.26
CA GLY A 13 -5.49 -16.96 22.47
C GLY A 13 -6.35 -16.80 23.73
N LEU A 14 -7.00 -17.86 24.24
CA LEU A 14 -7.91 -17.77 25.37
C LEU A 14 -7.25 -17.22 26.66
N PRO A 15 -6.06 -17.69 27.10
CA PRO A 15 -5.38 -17.13 28.27
C PRO A 15 -5.04 -15.63 28.07
N ILE A 16 -4.69 -15.23 26.85
CA ILE A 16 -4.36 -13.85 26.53
C ILE A 16 -5.61 -12.97 26.60
N GLN A 17 -6.73 -13.46 26.09
CA GLN A 17 -8.03 -12.77 26.21
C GLN A 17 -8.45 -12.63 27.67
N PHE A 18 -8.33 -13.70 28.44
CA PHE A 18 -8.61 -13.66 29.88
C PHE A 18 -7.75 -12.62 30.61
N TYR A 19 -6.43 -12.60 30.35
CA TYR A 19 -5.55 -11.57 30.89
C TYR A 19 -6.03 -10.16 30.54
N ARG A 20 -6.41 -9.91 29.28
CA ARG A 20 -6.87 -8.60 28.81
C ARG A 20 -8.19 -8.15 29.46
N CYS A 21 -9.11 -9.08 29.64
CA CYS A 21 -10.44 -8.76 30.18
C CYS A 21 -10.45 -8.67 31.73
N CYS A 22 -9.68 -9.51 32.41
CA CYS A 22 -9.78 -9.68 33.86
C CYS A 22 -8.59 -9.12 34.65
N ILE A 23 -7.40 -9.09 34.07
CA ILE A 23 -6.17 -8.71 34.80
C ILE A 23 -5.67 -7.33 34.33
N SER A 24 -5.55 -7.12 33.04
CA SER A 24 -5.00 -5.88 32.48
C SER A 24 -5.72 -4.61 32.91
N PRO A 25 -7.05 -4.56 33.07
CA PRO A 25 -7.73 -3.36 33.56
C PRO A 25 -7.42 -3.02 35.04
N LEU A 26 -6.93 -3.98 35.81
CA LEU A 26 -6.56 -3.80 37.22
C LEU A 26 -5.09 -3.41 37.42
N THR A 27 -4.31 -3.35 36.35
CA THR A 27 -2.88 -3.02 36.39
C THR A 27 -2.60 -1.71 35.68
N PRO A 28 -1.61 -0.92 36.13
CA PRO A 28 -1.19 0.27 35.38
C PRO A 28 -0.71 -0.08 33.96
N PRO A 29 -0.91 0.81 32.98
CA PRO A 29 -0.45 0.59 31.60
C PRO A 29 1.07 0.53 31.56
N ALA A 30 1.62 -0.68 31.39
CA ALA A 30 3.06 -0.95 31.38
C ALA A 30 3.63 -1.26 29.99
N CYS A 31 2.77 -1.41 28.96
CA CYS A 31 3.22 -1.75 27.63
C CYS A 31 3.84 -0.55 26.93
N ARG A 32 5.06 -0.73 26.39
CA ARG A 32 5.85 0.33 25.72
C ARG A 32 5.56 0.44 24.22
N PHE A 33 4.77 -0.47 23.68
CA PHE A 33 4.45 -0.54 22.26
C PHE A 33 2.98 -0.33 21.98
N THR A 34 2.69 0.14 20.77
CA THR A 34 1.35 0.20 20.19
C THR A 34 1.35 -0.65 18.91
N PRO A 35 0.42 -1.61 18.74
CA PRO A 35 -0.54 -2.11 19.73
C PRO A 35 0.13 -2.78 20.94
N THR A 36 -0.59 -2.93 22.05
CA THR A 36 -0.06 -3.60 23.24
C THR A 36 0.40 -5.03 22.96
N CYS A 37 1.36 -5.55 23.72
CA CYS A 37 1.92 -6.89 23.50
C CYS A 37 0.84 -7.99 23.50
N SER A 38 -0.20 -7.86 24.32
CA SER A 38 -1.31 -8.81 24.35
C SER A 38 -2.20 -8.72 23.10
N ARG A 39 -2.43 -7.52 22.55
CA ARG A 39 -3.15 -7.34 21.28
C ARG A 39 -2.33 -7.89 20.12
N TYR A 40 -1.04 -7.56 20.08
CA TYR A 40 -0.10 -8.11 19.10
C TYR A 40 -0.09 -9.64 19.10
N ALA A 41 -0.04 -10.27 20.28
CA ALA A 41 -0.01 -11.73 20.39
C ALA A 41 -1.28 -12.39 19.83
N LEU A 42 -2.46 -11.84 20.11
CA LEU A 42 -3.72 -12.34 19.54
C LEU A 42 -3.74 -12.22 18.02
N GLU A 43 -3.37 -11.07 17.49
CA GLU A 43 -3.31 -10.81 16.06
C GLU A 43 -2.27 -11.69 15.35
N ALA A 44 -1.09 -11.86 15.96
CA ALA A 44 -0.05 -12.75 15.42
C ALA A 44 -0.50 -14.22 15.38
N LEU A 45 -1.21 -14.69 16.40
CA LEU A 45 -1.79 -16.05 16.41
C LEU A 45 -2.86 -16.21 15.33
N GLU A 46 -3.68 -15.21 15.10
CA GLU A 46 -4.73 -15.22 14.08
C GLU A 46 -4.16 -15.23 12.67
N LEU A 47 -3.19 -14.36 12.38
CA LEU A 47 -2.60 -14.21 11.04
C LEU A 47 -1.62 -15.33 10.69
N TYR A 48 -0.75 -15.70 11.63
CA TYR A 48 0.39 -16.59 11.37
C TYR A 48 0.23 -17.99 11.98
N GLY A 49 -0.85 -18.22 12.73
CA GLY A 49 -1.11 -19.50 13.38
C GLY A 49 -0.29 -19.74 14.65
N PRO A 50 -0.44 -20.94 15.25
CA PRO A 50 0.06 -21.19 16.60
C PRO A 50 1.59 -21.12 16.72
N ILE A 51 2.34 -21.66 15.77
CA ILE A 51 3.81 -21.76 15.86
C ILE A 51 4.45 -20.38 15.61
N ARG A 52 4.23 -19.83 14.42
CA ARG A 52 4.85 -18.57 14.01
C ARG A 52 4.31 -17.39 14.83
N GLY A 53 2.99 -17.35 15.05
CA GLY A 53 2.36 -16.30 15.87
C GLY A 53 2.86 -16.29 17.31
N THR A 54 3.04 -17.47 17.95
CA THR A 54 3.63 -17.56 19.30
C THR A 54 5.09 -17.10 19.30
N ALA A 55 5.90 -17.48 18.31
CA ALA A 55 7.29 -17.03 18.21
C ALA A 55 7.38 -15.49 18.06
N MET A 56 6.51 -14.89 17.24
CA MET A 56 6.43 -13.45 17.07
C MET A 56 6.01 -12.75 18.36
N ALA A 57 4.99 -13.27 19.05
CA ALA A 57 4.53 -12.74 20.33
C ALA A 57 5.62 -12.81 21.41
N ALA A 58 6.33 -13.92 21.50
CA ALA A 58 7.46 -14.09 22.43
C ALA A 58 8.58 -13.09 22.14
N LYS A 59 9.01 -12.96 20.88
CA LYS A 59 10.02 -11.96 20.46
C LYS A 59 9.61 -10.53 20.85
N ARG A 60 8.32 -10.19 20.66
CA ARG A 60 7.78 -8.89 21.04
C ARG A 60 7.83 -8.64 22.54
N ILE A 61 7.42 -9.63 23.35
CA ILE A 61 7.44 -9.54 24.82
C ILE A 61 8.88 -9.38 25.32
N LEU A 62 9.82 -10.13 24.76
CA LEU A 62 11.25 -10.02 25.10
C LEU A 62 11.84 -8.63 24.77
N ARG A 63 11.33 -7.93 23.76
CA ARG A 63 11.70 -6.54 23.44
C ARG A 63 11.00 -5.51 24.32
N CYS A 64 9.90 -5.87 24.98
CA CYS A 64 9.10 -4.97 25.82
C CYS A 64 9.68 -4.90 27.25
N ASN A 65 10.87 -4.32 27.39
CA ASN A 65 11.57 -4.13 28.64
C ASN A 65 12.21 -2.72 28.70
N PRO A 66 12.70 -2.24 29.85
CA PRO A 66 13.27 -0.89 29.98
C PRO A 66 14.45 -0.58 29.04
N TRP A 67 15.21 -1.58 28.64
CA TRP A 67 16.34 -1.45 27.72
C TRP A 67 15.99 -1.77 26.27
N GLY A 68 14.76 -2.25 26.01
CA GLY A 68 14.24 -2.55 24.68
C GLY A 68 13.61 -1.34 24.00
N GLY A 69 13.18 -1.54 22.77
CA GLY A 69 12.47 -0.51 21.99
C GLY A 69 11.09 -0.15 22.53
N SER A 70 10.51 0.89 21.96
CA SER A 70 9.13 1.33 22.20
C SER A 70 8.57 1.97 20.92
N GLY A 71 7.26 2.18 20.85
CA GLY A 71 6.60 2.87 19.75
C GLY A 71 5.64 1.98 18.97
N TYR A 72 5.29 2.41 17.77
CA TYR A 72 4.38 1.68 16.88
C TYR A 72 5.11 0.52 16.20
N ASP A 73 4.64 -0.71 16.42
CA ASP A 73 5.23 -1.94 15.87
C ASP A 73 4.10 -3.00 15.73
N PRO A 74 3.23 -2.87 14.71
CA PRO A 74 2.11 -3.78 14.50
C PRO A 74 2.58 -5.16 14.06
N VAL A 75 1.66 -6.15 14.09
CA VAL A 75 1.93 -7.46 13.50
C VAL A 75 2.09 -7.28 12.00
N PRO A 76 3.23 -7.68 11.40
CA PRO A 76 3.37 -7.66 9.95
C PRO A 76 2.25 -8.49 9.32
N ARG A 77 1.51 -7.94 8.38
CA ARG A 77 0.45 -8.67 7.68
C ARG A 77 1.03 -9.33 6.44
N PRO A 78 0.56 -10.54 6.08
CA PRO A 78 0.84 -11.06 4.76
C PRO A 78 0.27 -10.07 3.74
N THR A 79 1.13 -9.50 2.92
CA THR A 79 0.72 -8.58 1.85
C THR A 79 -0.15 -9.34 0.85
N PRO A 80 -1.41 -8.97 0.67
CA PRO A 80 -2.24 -9.58 -0.36
C PRO A 80 -1.71 -9.18 -1.74
N PRO A 81 -1.75 -10.08 -2.73
CA PRO A 81 -1.42 -9.70 -4.10
C PRO A 81 -2.46 -8.69 -4.62
N LEU A 82 -2.03 -7.78 -5.50
CA LEU A 82 -2.91 -6.74 -6.05
C LEU A 82 -4.15 -7.30 -6.77
N GLU A 83 -4.04 -8.51 -7.30
CA GLU A 83 -5.13 -9.21 -7.98
C GLU A 83 -6.30 -9.58 -7.05
N GLU A 84 -6.10 -9.56 -5.73
CA GLU A 84 -7.15 -9.79 -4.75
C GLU A 84 -7.98 -8.53 -4.45
N PHE A 85 -7.52 -7.36 -4.89
CA PHE A 85 -8.25 -6.11 -4.72
C PHE A 85 -9.34 -5.96 -5.77
N THR A 86 -10.51 -5.53 -5.33
CA THR A 86 -11.63 -5.18 -6.21
C THR A 86 -11.51 -3.77 -6.74
N ASP A 87 -10.72 -2.95 -6.05
CA ASP A 87 -10.44 -1.55 -6.36
C ASP A 87 -8.99 -1.24 -5.97
N ILE A 88 -8.15 -0.96 -6.97
CA ILE A 88 -6.72 -0.68 -6.74
C ILE A 88 -6.40 0.80 -6.58
N HIS A 89 -7.39 1.68 -6.69
CA HIS A 89 -7.19 3.12 -6.52
C HIS A 89 -8.49 3.84 -6.11
N SER A 90 -8.51 4.33 -4.89
CA SER A 90 -9.58 5.16 -4.34
C SER A 90 -8.99 6.13 -3.32
N HIS A 91 -9.53 7.35 -3.25
CA HIS A 91 -9.16 8.34 -2.22
C HIS A 91 -10.03 8.20 -0.96
N VAL A 92 -10.97 7.27 -0.94
CA VAL A 92 -11.85 7.00 0.22
C VAL A 92 -11.70 5.55 0.64
N HIS A 93 -11.57 5.32 1.94
CA HIS A 93 -11.54 3.95 2.45
C HIS A 93 -12.96 3.35 2.48
N LEU A 94 -13.20 2.37 1.62
CA LEU A 94 -14.51 1.71 1.47
C LEU A 94 -14.51 0.23 1.89
N GLY A 95 -13.38 -0.30 2.35
CA GLY A 95 -13.30 -1.69 2.80
C GLY A 95 -11.95 -2.39 2.59
N PRO A 96 -11.83 -3.65 3.02
CA PRO A 96 -10.53 -4.35 3.12
C PRO A 96 -9.91 -4.77 1.78
N ARG A 97 -10.68 -4.71 0.67
CA ARG A 97 -10.21 -5.03 -0.68
C ARG A 97 -10.13 -3.81 -1.58
N ILE A 98 -10.00 -2.64 -0.96
CA ILE A 98 -9.85 -1.35 -1.63
C ILE A 98 -8.51 -0.78 -1.22
N LEU A 99 -7.71 -0.41 -2.21
CA LEU A 99 -6.44 0.26 -2.00
C LEU A 99 -6.68 1.76 -1.93
N THR A 100 -6.48 2.32 -0.74
CA THR A 100 -6.70 3.75 -0.51
C THR A 100 -5.42 4.50 -0.79
N ASN A 101 -5.51 5.54 -1.63
CA ASN A 101 -4.38 6.42 -1.92
C ASN A 101 -4.22 7.48 -0.83
N LEU A 102 -2.98 7.69 -0.40
CA LEU A 102 -2.59 8.72 0.57
C LEU A 102 -1.42 9.54 0.02
N GLU A 103 -1.35 10.81 0.44
CA GLU A 103 -0.24 11.70 0.17
C GLU A 103 0.57 12.01 1.45
N PRO A 104 1.80 12.51 1.34
CA PRO A 104 2.53 13.02 2.50
C PRO A 104 1.73 14.09 3.25
N GLY A 105 1.55 13.89 4.54
CA GLY A 105 0.70 14.71 5.39
C GLY A 105 -0.61 14.04 5.79
N ASP A 106 -1.03 12.98 5.09
CA ASP A 106 -2.18 12.18 5.50
C ASP A 106 -1.80 11.21 6.62
N ASP A 107 -2.73 11.00 7.54
CA ASP A 107 -2.55 10.03 8.61
C ASP A 107 -2.91 8.62 8.14
N ILE A 108 -1.96 7.69 8.28
CA ILE A 108 -2.27 6.27 8.15
C ILE A 108 -3.09 5.86 9.38
N ASP A 109 -4.42 5.77 9.24
CA ASP A 109 -5.32 5.44 10.33
C ASP A 109 -5.01 4.06 10.95
N THR A 110 -4.54 4.08 12.19
CA THR A 110 -4.21 2.87 12.94
C THR A 110 -5.43 2.12 13.47
N ALA A 111 -6.62 2.74 13.42
CA ALA A 111 -7.87 2.13 13.88
C ALA A 111 -8.53 1.25 12.83
N LEU A 112 -8.28 1.47 11.54
CA LEU A 112 -8.83 0.68 10.43
C LEU A 112 -8.02 -0.62 10.25
N GLY A 113 -8.32 -1.62 11.04
CA GLY A 113 -7.54 -2.86 11.15
C GLY A 113 -7.27 -3.65 9.86
N GLU A 114 -7.97 -3.42 8.75
CA GLU A 114 -7.83 -4.13 7.47
C GLU A 114 -7.68 -3.17 6.26
N ALA A 115 -7.14 -1.97 6.47
CA ALA A 115 -6.89 -1.03 5.39
C ALA A 115 -5.53 -1.29 4.72
N TRP A 116 -5.49 -1.11 3.40
CA TRP A 116 -4.29 -1.17 2.57
C TRP A 116 -4.14 0.13 1.80
N TYR A 117 -2.90 0.56 1.59
CA TYR A 117 -2.63 1.89 1.07
C TYR A 117 -1.66 1.86 -0.11
N SER A 118 -1.85 2.80 -1.03
CA SER A 118 -0.78 3.34 -1.86
C SER A 118 -0.37 4.71 -1.31
N VAL A 119 0.90 5.06 -1.43
CA VAL A 119 1.42 6.36 -1.00
C VAL A 119 2.25 7.00 -2.09
N GLY A 120 1.97 8.28 -2.39
CA GLY A 120 2.66 8.97 -3.46
C GLY A 120 2.52 10.48 -3.38
N ILE A 121 3.19 11.17 -4.29
CA ILE A 121 3.07 12.61 -4.50
C ILE A 121 2.41 12.80 -5.85
N HIS A 122 1.14 13.22 -5.82
CA HIS A 122 0.36 13.44 -7.03
C HIS A 122 0.89 14.63 -7.83
N PRO A 123 0.89 14.59 -9.17
CA PRO A 123 1.37 15.71 -9.98
C PRO A 123 0.61 17.02 -9.77
N TRP A 124 -0.63 16.98 -9.26
CA TRP A 124 -1.41 18.18 -8.95
C TRP A 124 -1.05 18.82 -7.61
N SER A 125 -0.52 18.04 -6.68
CA SER A 125 -0.17 18.52 -5.34
C SER A 125 1.13 19.32 -5.34
N THR A 126 1.82 19.38 -6.48
CA THR A 126 3.09 20.10 -6.62
C THR A 126 2.97 21.25 -7.61
N THR A 127 3.34 22.44 -7.17
CA THR A 127 3.52 23.62 -8.05
C THR A 127 5.00 23.90 -8.30
N GLU A 128 5.87 23.36 -7.44
CA GLU A 128 7.33 23.54 -7.43
C GLU A 128 8.03 22.23 -7.06
N ALA A 129 9.34 22.30 -6.90
CA ALA A 129 10.12 21.16 -6.40
C ALA A 129 9.67 20.75 -4.98
N VAL A 130 9.55 19.46 -4.78
CA VAL A 130 9.18 18.87 -3.48
C VAL A 130 10.37 18.96 -2.52
N ASP A 131 10.14 19.43 -1.32
CA ASP A 131 11.18 19.54 -0.29
C ASP A 131 11.59 18.17 0.31
N GLU A 132 12.75 18.14 0.95
CA GLU A 132 13.27 16.89 1.53
C GLU A 132 12.46 16.40 2.74
N ALA A 133 11.70 17.26 3.42
CA ALA A 133 10.82 16.83 4.51
C ALA A 133 9.65 16.01 3.98
N THR A 134 9.03 16.45 2.88
CA THR A 134 7.98 15.71 2.18
C THR A 134 8.48 14.36 1.65
N TRP A 135 9.70 14.32 1.10
CA TRP A 135 10.31 13.07 0.67
C TRP A 135 10.58 12.10 1.82
N ALA A 136 11.09 12.61 2.95
CA ALA A 136 11.33 11.80 4.14
C ALA A 136 10.01 11.23 4.70
N GLU A 137 8.95 12.02 4.66
CA GLU A 137 7.62 11.57 5.06
C GLU A 137 7.07 10.48 4.12
N LEU A 138 7.18 10.66 2.81
CA LEU A 138 6.80 9.63 1.84
C LEU A 138 7.55 8.31 2.07
N GLU A 139 8.86 8.37 2.32
CA GLU A 139 9.67 7.18 2.61
C GLU A 139 9.26 6.52 3.94
N ARG A 140 8.92 7.32 4.94
CA ARG A 140 8.40 6.84 6.22
C ARG A 140 7.05 6.11 6.02
N MET A 141 6.13 6.73 5.28
CA MET A 141 4.82 6.13 4.95
C MET A 141 4.99 4.84 4.15
N ALA A 142 5.83 4.83 3.11
CA ALA A 142 6.12 3.65 2.29
C ALA A 142 6.71 2.48 3.09
N SER A 143 7.27 2.74 4.26
CA SER A 143 7.79 1.71 5.17
C SER A 143 6.72 1.08 6.08
N ASP A 144 5.48 1.58 6.08
CA ASP A 144 4.37 0.97 6.81
C ASP A 144 3.98 -0.36 6.14
N PRO A 145 3.85 -1.47 6.88
CA PRO A 145 3.54 -2.78 6.31
C PRO A 145 2.15 -2.87 5.64
N ARG A 146 1.30 -1.86 5.77
CA ARG A 146 0.01 -1.75 5.08
C ARG A 146 0.11 -1.03 3.75
N VAL A 147 1.25 -0.40 3.45
CA VAL A 147 1.51 0.20 2.15
C VAL A 147 2.02 -0.88 1.21
N ILE A 148 1.30 -1.07 0.11
CA ILE A 148 1.55 -2.15 -0.85
C ILE A 148 1.76 -1.66 -2.29
N ALA A 149 1.72 -0.35 -2.48
CA ALA A 149 2.07 0.30 -3.75
C ALA A 149 2.63 1.70 -3.49
N ILE A 150 3.49 2.18 -4.38
CA ILE A 150 3.84 3.59 -4.49
C ILE A 150 2.86 4.23 -5.48
N GLY A 151 2.40 5.42 -5.20
CA GLY A 151 1.44 6.16 -6.01
C GLY A 151 0.32 6.75 -5.15
N GLU A 152 -0.40 7.69 -5.70
CA GLU A 152 -0.45 8.07 -7.10
C GLU A 152 0.75 8.93 -7.49
N ALA A 153 1.47 8.55 -8.52
CA ALA A 153 2.62 9.28 -9.06
C ALA A 153 2.44 9.45 -10.58
N GLY A 154 2.88 10.56 -11.17
CA GLY A 154 2.62 10.63 -12.59
C GLY A 154 2.96 11.91 -13.30
N LEU A 155 2.37 12.05 -14.50
CA LEU A 155 2.56 13.16 -15.42
C LEU A 155 1.19 13.67 -15.92
N ASP A 156 0.93 14.94 -15.74
CA ASP A 156 -0.26 15.62 -16.25
C ASP A 156 0.12 16.82 -17.11
N ALA A 157 -0.34 16.84 -18.38
CA ALA A 157 -0.09 17.95 -19.29
C ALA A 157 -1.00 19.17 -19.04
N LEU A 158 -1.99 19.04 -18.16
CA LEU A 158 -3.03 20.06 -17.96
C LEU A 158 -2.95 20.75 -16.59
N ARG A 159 -2.32 20.09 -15.61
CA ARG A 159 -2.27 20.54 -14.21
C ARG A 159 -0.94 20.22 -13.55
N GLY A 160 -0.68 20.88 -12.41
CA GLY A 160 0.53 20.70 -11.62
C GLY A 160 1.69 21.56 -12.11
N ALA A 161 2.89 21.22 -11.68
CA ALA A 161 4.13 21.86 -12.07
C ALA A 161 4.44 21.67 -13.58
N ASP A 162 5.52 22.27 -14.05
CA ASP A 162 6.02 22.05 -15.42
C ASP A 162 6.45 20.57 -15.63
N GLU A 163 6.63 20.20 -16.90
CA GLU A 163 6.96 18.84 -17.28
C GLU A 163 8.27 18.33 -16.67
N ALA A 164 9.28 19.18 -16.58
CA ALA A 164 10.60 18.80 -16.05
C ALA A 164 10.51 18.52 -14.54
N THR A 165 9.79 19.33 -13.82
CA THR A 165 9.53 19.17 -12.38
C THR A 165 8.70 17.91 -12.10
N GLN A 166 7.60 17.70 -12.83
CA GLN A 166 6.78 16.49 -12.70
C GLN A 166 7.61 15.23 -13.01
N GLU A 167 8.43 15.27 -14.04
CA GLU A 167 9.29 14.14 -14.40
C GLU A 167 10.36 13.85 -13.33
N ALA A 168 10.97 14.87 -12.76
CA ALA A 168 11.95 14.69 -11.67
C ALA A 168 11.30 14.01 -10.45
N ILE A 169 10.10 14.45 -10.06
CA ILE A 169 9.31 13.88 -8.97
C ILE A 169 8.91 12.43 -9.30
N PHE A 170 8.43 12.17 -10.52
CA PHE A 170 8.07 10.83 -10.97
C PHE A 170 9.26 9.86 -10.94
N ARG A 171 10.42 10.29 -11.43
CA ARG A 171 11.66 9.47 -11.40
C ARG A 171 12.07 9.10 -9.98
N ARG A 172 11.96 10.02 -9.03
CA ARG A 172 12.29 9.74 -7.62
C ARG A 172 11.30 8.75 -7.00
N GLN A 173 10.00 8.85 -7.31
CA GLN A 173 9.00 7.88 -6.87
C GLN A 173 9.17 6.51 -7.55
N ALA A 174 9.51 6.47 -8.83
CA ALA A 174 9.84 5.22 -9.52
C ALA A 174 11.07 4.53 -8.88
N ALA A 175 12.10 5.30 -8.50
CA ALA A 175 13.24 4.77 -7.77
C ALA A 175 12.85 4.28 -6.36
N LEU A 176 11.92 4.94 -5.68
CA LEU A 176 11.37 4.49 -4.40
C LEU A 176 10.63 3.16 -4.56
N SER A 177 9.75 3.03 -5.59
CA SER A 177 9.05 1.78 -5.93
C SER A 177 10.02 0.61 -6.10
N GLU A 178 11.13 0.81 -6.84
CA GLU A 178 12.17 -0.20 -7.02
C GLU A 178 12.88 -0.57 -5.71
N ARG A 179 13.20 0.42 -4.87
CA ARG A 179 13.91 0.23 -3.60
C ARG A 179 13.04 -0.48 -2.56
N MET A 180 11.74 -0.18 -2.54
CA MET A 180 10.77 -0.78 -1.62
C MET A 180 10.17 -2.10 -2.16
N GLU A 181 10.50 -2.48 -3.40
CA GLU A 181 9.95 -3.64 -4.10
C GLU A 181 8.41 -3.59 -4.21
N LEU A 182 7.85 -2.40 -4.38
CA LEU A 182 6.41 -2.14 -4.48
C LEU A 182 6.02 -1.73 -5.91
N PRO A 183 4.85 -2.14 -6.42
CA PRO A 183 4.32 -1.67 -7.69
C PRO A 183 4.09 -0.15 -7.68
N LEU A 184 4.06 0.46 -8.87
CA LEU A 184 3.83 1.89 -9.06
C LEU A 184 2.47 2.14 -9.73
N ILE A 185 1.57 2.86 -9.05
CA ILE A 185 0.28 3.32 -9.59
C ILE A 185 0.50 4.70 -10.19
N ILE A 186 0.10 4.85 -11.47
CA ILE A 186 0.53 5.97 -12.31
C ILE A 186 -0.65 6.75 -12.84
N HIS A 187 -0.68 8.04 -12.48
CA HIS A 187 -1.48 9.07 -13.12
C HIS A 187 -0.88 9.48 -14.46
N CYS A 188 -1.66 9.49 -15.53
CA CYS A 188 -1.15 9.98 -16.80
C CYS A 188 -2.22 10.68 -17.62
N VAL A 189 -2.08 11.99 -17.80
CA VAL A 189 -2.95 12.80 -18.66
C VAL A 189 -2.17 13.41 -19.81
N LYS A 190 -2.47 12.97 -21.04
CA LYS A 190 -1.88 13.45 -22.30
C LYS A 190 -0.34 13.39 -22.38
N ARG A 191 0.32 12.57 -21.54
CA ARG A 191 1.78 12.38 -21.49
C ARG A 191 2.20 10.92 -21.73
N TYR A 192 1.35 10.08 -22.28
CA TYR A 192 1.62 8.65 -22.48
C TYR A 192 2.89 8.36 -23.28
N GLY A 193 3.18 9.17 -24.32
CA GLY A 193 4.42 9.01 -25.09
C GLY A 193 5.69 9.20 -24.24
N ARG A 194 5.68 10.24 -23.36
CA ARG A 194 6.80 10.48 -22.44
C ARG A 194 6.88 9.38 -21.36
N LEU A 195 5.74 8.95 -20.84
CA LEU A 195 5.67 7.87 -19.87
C LEU A 195 6.25 6.55 -20.43
N ILE A 196 5.93 6.21 -21.67
CA ILE A 196 6.51 5.05 -22.38
C ILE A 196 8.02 5.19 -22.54
N ALA A 197 8.51 6.38 -22.88
CA ALA A 197 9.95 6.66 -22.97
C ALA A 197 10.64 6.47 -21.62
N LEU A 198 10.05 7.01 -20.52
CA LEU A 198 10.56 6.86 -19.16
C LEU A 198 10.68 5.39 -18.74
N ARG A 199 9.67 4.57 -19.05
CA ARG A 199 9.75 3.14 -18.75
C ARG A 199 10.89 2.44 -19.47
N LYS A 200 11.14 2.80 -20.74
CA LYS A 200 12.27 2.26 -21.52
C LYS A 200 13.63 2.72 -20.98
N GLU A 201 13.70 3.96 -20.50
CA GLU A 201 14.92 4.53 -19.88
C GLU A 201 15.22 3.87 -18.53
N LEU A 202 14.22 3.82 -17.63
CA LEU A 202 14.38 3.37 -16.25
C LEU A 202 14.41 1.84 -16.11
N ARG A 203 13.81 1.10 -17.04
CA ARG A 203 13.74 -0.38 -17.07
C ARG A 203 13.32 -0.98 -15.73
N PRO A 204 12.15 -0.58 -15.19
CA PRO A 204 11.72 -1.01 -13.87
C PRO A 204 11.51 -2.53 -13.82
N ARG A 205 11.84 -3.12 -12.67
CA ARG A 205 11.50 -4.52 -12.34
C ARG A 205 10.11 -4.61 -11.76
N GLN A 206 9.66 -3.53 -11.09
CA GLN A 206 8.35 -3.47 -10.48
C GLN A 206 7.26 -3.21 -11.52
N ARG A 207 6.03 -3.65 -11.20
CA ARG A 207 4.86 -3.40 -12.05
C ARG A 207 4.54 -1.91 -12.08
N TRP A 208 4.28 -1.40 -13.25
CA TRP A 208 3.80 -0.05 -13.49
C TRP A 208 2.37 -0.10 -14.01
N ILE A 209 1.43 0.43 -13.26
CA ILE A 209 -0.01 0.33 -13.50
C ILE A 209 -0.53 1.73 -13.82
N VAL A 210 -0.98 1.95 -15.05
CA VAL A 210 -1.64 3.20 -15.42
C VAL A 210 -3.09 3.13 -14.93
N HIS A 211 -3.44 3.99 -13.96
CA HIS A 211 -4.79 4.06 -13.42
C HIS A 211 -5.68 5.01 -14.24
N GLY A 212 -6.98 4.98 -14.02
CA GLY A 212 -7.96 5.89 -14.64
C GLY A 212 -7.98 5.86 -16.17
N PHE A 213 -7.54 4.77 -16.78
CA PHE A 213 -7.33 4.76 -18.23
C PHE A 213 -8.65 4.78 -19.01
N ARG A 214 -8.81 5.81 -19.85
CA ARG A 214 -9.99 6.04 -20.70
C ARG A 214 -9.65 6.07 -22.20
N GLY A 215 -8.40 5.75 -22.55
CA GLY A 215 -7.89 5.82 -23.90
C GLY A 215 -8.48 4.75 -24.83
N LYS A 216 -8.20 4.92 -26.13
CA LYS A 216 -8.60 3.98 -27.18
C LYS A 216 -7.77 2.70 -27.16
N PRO A 217 -8.23 1.60 -27.78
CA PRO A 217 -7.50 0.32 -27.84
C PRO A 217 -6.08 0.44 -28.39
N GLU A 218 -5.83 1.34 -29.34
CA GLU A 218 -4.50 1.53 -29.95
C GLU A 218 -3.48 2.00 -28.92
N LEU A 219 -3.86 2.94 -28.04
CA LEU A 219 -3.00 3.44 -26.98
C LEU A 219 -2.80 2.36 -25.89
N ALA A 220 -3.85 1.62 -25.55
CA ALA A 220 -3.74 0.51 -24.61
C ALA A 220 -2.75 -0.56 -25.11
N ARG A 221 -2.78 -0.92 -26.41
CA ARG A 221 -1.79 -1.84 -27.00
C ARG A 221 -0.36 -1.31 -26.90
N GLN A 222 -0.15 0.00 -27.10
CA GLN A 222 1.17 0.60 -26.93
C GLN A 222 1.67 0.51 -25.48
N LEU A 223 0.82 0.80 -24.51
CA LEU A 223 1.15 0.68 -23.08
C LEU A 223 1.46 -0.77 -22.71
N LEU A 224 0.60 -1.72 -23.12
CA LEU A 224 0.81 -3.14 -22.89
C LEU A 224 2.10 -3.65 -23.53
N ALA A 225 2.40 -3.25 -24.77
CA ALA A 225 3.64 -3.59 -25.45
C ALA A 225 4.88 -2.99 -24.76
N ALA A 226 4.72 -1.82 -24.14
CA ALA A 226 5.78 -1.19 -23.34
C ALA A 226 5.92 -1.80 -21.94
N GLY A 227 5.05 -2.75 -21.53
CA GLY A 227 5.14 -3.47 -20.27
C GLY A 227 4.29 -2.88 -19.14
N PHE A 228 3.40 -1.91 -19.40
CA PHE A 228 2.46 -1.39 -18.40
C PHE A 228 1.29 -2.33 -18.19
N ASP A 229 0.77 -2.35 -16.98
CA ASP A 229 -0.57 -2.82 -16.67
C ASP A 229 -1.55 -1.64 -16.68
N ILE A 230 -2.85 -1.94 -16.74
CA ILE A 230 -3.88 -0.91 -16.92
C ILE A 230 -5.01 -1.13 -15.91
N SER A 231 -5.40 -0.07 -15.22
CA SER A 231 -6.60 -0.04 -14.40
C SER A 231 -7.72 0.74 -15.09
N LEU A 232 -8.93 0.22 -14.99
CA LEU A 232 -10.12 0.76 -15.62
C LEU A 232 -11.18 1.09 -14.57
N GLY A 233 -11.56 2.37 -14.51
CA GLY A 233 -12.71 2.86 -13.77
C GLY A 233 -14.02 2.73 -14.56
N GLU A 234 -15.13 3.22 -14.01
CA GLU A 234 -16.47 3.13 -14.61
C GLU A 234 -16.57 3.76 -16.01
N LYS A 235 -15.85 4.87 -16.22
CA LYS A 235 -15.90 5.65 -17.49
C LYS A 235 -14.89 5.17 -18.54
N HIS A 236 -14.50 3.89 -18.52
CA HIS A 236 -13.57 3.35 -19.50
C HIS A 236 -14.20 3.13 -20.88
N ASN A 237 -13.36 2.99 -21.90
CA ASN A 237 -13.78 2.58 -23.24
C ASN A 237 -14.01 1.04 -23.27
N PRO A 238 -15.22 0.56 -23.54
CA PRO A 238 -15.50 -0.89 -23.54
C PRO A 238 -14.62 -1.70 -24.50
N ALA A 239 -14.36 -1.20 -25.71
CA ALA A 239 -13.48 -1.85 -26.66
C ALA A 239 -12.03 -1.96 -26.18
N THR A 240 -11.62 -1.08 -25.26
CA THR A 240 -10.31 -1.15 -24.62
C THR A 240 -10.26 -2.26 -23.58
N ALA A 241 -11.33 -2.46 -22.83
CA ALA A 241 -11.39 -3.54 -21.83
C ALA A 241 -11.26 -4.93 -22.47
N GLU A 242 -11.81 -5.11 -23.66
CA GLU A 242 -11.78 -6.40 -24.38
C GLU A 242 -10.39 -6.83 -24.83
N ILE A 243 -9.45 -5.89 -24.99
CA ILE A 243 -8.12 -6.19 -25.53
C ILE A 243 -7.03 -6.30 -24.44
N ILE A 244 -7.36 -5.99 -23.19
CA ILE A 244 -6.40 -6.07 -22.08
C ILE A 244 -6.41 -7.50 -21.51
N PRO A 245 -5.25 -8.18 -21.47
CA PRO A 245 -5.16 -9.49 -20.84
C PRO A 245 -5.63 -9.46 -19.38
N PRO A 246 -6.40 -10.44 -18.90
CA PRO A 246 -6.95 -10.44 -17.53
C PRO A 246 -5.90 -10.26 -16.43
N GLU A 247 -4.71 -10.84 -16.61
CA GLU A 247 -3.60 -10.76 -15.66
C GLU A 247 -2.91 -9.38 -15.62
N ARG A 248 -3.29 -8.48 -16.56
CA ARG A 248 -2.77 -7.11 -16.67
C ARG A 248 -3.86 -6.05 -16.53
N LEU A 249 -5.09 -6.50 -16.27
CA LEU A 249 -6.26 -5.66 -16.07
C LEU A 249 -6.60 -5.54 -14.59
N PHE A 250 -6.65 -4.31 -14.11
CA PHE A 250 -7.17 -3.96 -12.80
C PHE A 250 -8.45 -3.16 -12.89
N ARG A 251 -9.14 -3.04 -11.78
CA ARG A 251 -10.36 -2.23 -11.62
C ARG A 251 -10.16 -1.21 -10.53
N GLU A 252 -10.86 -0.10 -10.66
CA GLU A 252 -10.83 0.99 -9.69
C GLU A 252 -12.13 1.78 -9.71
N SER A 253 -12.37 2.56 -8.65
CA SER A 253 -13.47 3.53 -8.59
C SER A 253 -12.99 4.96 -8.83
N ASP A 254 -11.75 5.27 -8.47
CA ASP A 254 -11.20 6.64 -8.49
C ASP A 254 -12.13 7.63 -7.74
N MET A 255 -12.69 7.13 -6.61
CA MET A 255 -13.61 7.92 -5.80
C MET A 255 -12.85 8.81 -4.82
N GLY A 256 -13.13 10.12 -4.89
CA GLY A 256 -12.60 11.17 -4.03
C GLY A 256 -13.38 12.47 -4.15
#